data_c576a19a207806255fdf7ff4c2d37ceb
#
_entry.id   c576a19a207806255fdf7ff4c2d37ceb
#
_cell.length_a   1.000
_cell.length_b   1.000
_cell.length_c   1.000
_cell.angle_alpha   90.00
_cell.angle_beta   90.00
_cell.angle_gamma   90.00
#
_symmetry.space_group_name_H-M   'P 1'
#
loop_
_entity.id
_entity.type
_entity.pdbx_description
1 polymer ?
#
loop_
_entity_poly.entity_id
_entity_poly.type
_entity_poly.pdbx_seq_one_letter_code
_entity_poly.pdbx_strand_id
1 'polypeptide(L)'
;MCIRDRRDYVHGGVELHLKDWWVNYQYKHEFNPYHHHGGVYSFVIWLKIPTHWKDQLELPFLEGVKEEDKKASNFEFEYTDIQGGIRNFGYRLDPSREGYMLFFPAALKHTVYPFFNCDEARISVAGNLWLKSVEMPDGLDPNQLNIKMKSPTNP
;
A
#
# COMPACT_ATOMS: atom_id res chain seq x y z
N MET A 1 2.68 25.40 -1.42
CA MET A 1 3.99 24.83 -1.03
C MET A 1 4.49 24.01 -2.20
N CYS A 2 5.51 24.48 -2.90
CA CYS A 2 5.92 23.92 -4.18
C CYS A 2 6.82 22.70 -3.95
N ILE A 3 6.48 21.57 -4.57
CA ILE A 3 7.24 20.29 -4.50
C ILE A 3 8.69 20.42 -5.00
N ARG A 4 9.06 21.57 -5.56
CA ARG A 4 10.40 21.84 -6.08
C ARG A 4 11.51 21.86 -5.01
N ASP A 5 11.19 22.20 -3.78
CA ASP A 5 12.19 22.38 -2.71
C ASP A 5 12.72 21.06 -2.11
N ARG A 6 12.10 19.91 -2.45
CA ARG A 6 12.57 18.61 -1.96
C ARG A 6 13.64 17.94 -2.84
N ARG A 7 13.86 18.44 -4.07
CA ARG A 7 14.88 17.87 -4.97
C ARG A 7 16.31 18.23 -4.58
N ASP A 8 16.50 19.32 -3.87
CA ASP A 8 17.84 19.82 -3.53
C ASP A 8 18.44 19.17 -2.28
N TYR A 9 17.67 18.38 -1.52
CA TYR A 9 18.16 17.70 -0.31
C TYR A 9 18.66 16.27 -0.54
N VAL A 10 18.47 15.71 -1.71
CA VAL A 10 18.99 14.40 -2.09
C VAL A 10 20.08 14.59 -3.15
N HIS A 11 21.26 15.03 -2.70
CA HIS A 11 22.48 14.93 -3.49
C HIS A 11 22.86 13.45 -3.62
N GLY A 12 22.67 12.90 -4.81
CA GLY A 12 22.83 11.49 -5.14
C GLY A 12 21.45 10.87 -5.31
N GLY A 13 20.90 10.95 -6.51
CA GLY A 13 19.55 10.50 -6.82
C GLY A 13 19.34 9.05 -6.41
N VAL A 14 18.56 8.85 -5.34
CA VAL A 14 18.11 7.53 -4.96
C VAL A 14 17.03 7.13 -5.97
N GLU A 15 17.38 6.22 -6.86
CA GLU A 15 16.44 5.66 -7.82
C GLU A 15 15.58 4.60 -7.17
N LEU A 16 14.26 4.71 -7.35
CA LEU A 16 13.34 3.62 -7.06
C LEU A 16 13.23 2.74 -8.31
N HIS A 17 13.33 1.45 -8.15
CA HIS A 17 13.07 0.49 -9.21
C HIS A 17 11.99 -0.52 -8.80
N LEU A 18 11.17 -0.89 -9.77
CA LEU A 18 10.21 -1.98 -9.62
C LEU A 18 10.98 -3.31 -9.62
N LYS A 19 11.02 -3.99 -8.47
CA LYS A 19 11.75 -5.26 -8.33
C LYS A 19 10.82 -6.46 -8.47
N ASP A 20 9.70 -6.39 -7.78
CA ASP A 20 8.75 -7.50 -7.71
C ASP A 20 7.37 -7.00 -8.15
N TRP A 21 6.70 -7.76 -8.97
CA TRP A 21 5.30 -7.54 -9.32
C TRP A 21 4.61 -8.86 -9.63
N TRP A 22 3.30 -8.91 -9.41
CA TRP A 22 2.50 -10.12 -9.62
C TRP A 22 1.05 -9.78 -9.92
N VAL A 23 0.31 -10.74 -10.47
CA VAL A 23 -1.12 -10.67 -10.68
C VAL A 23 -1.82 -11.56 -9.68
N ASN A 24 -2.81 -11.02 -8.96
CA ASN A 24 -3.66 -11.76 -8.06
C ASN A 24 -5.00 -12.07 -8.74
N TYR A 25 -5.40 -13.32 -8.65
CA TYR A 25 -6.75 -13.79 -8.96
C TYR A 25 -7.37 -14.22 -7.63
N GLN A 26 -8.25 -13.41 -7.07
CA GLN A 26 -8.96 -13.73 -5.84
C GLN A 26 -10.36 -14.20 -6.19
N TYR A 27 -10.71 -15.40 -5.77
CA TYR A 27 -12.06 -15.95 -5.88
C TYR A 27 -12.87 -15.68 -4.62
N LYS A 28 -14.20 -15.92 -4.69
CA LYS A 28 -15.09 -15.79 -3.53
C LYS A 28 -14.55 -16.61 -2.34
N HIS A 29 -14.73 -16.08 -1.13
CA HIS A 29 -14.30 -16.65 0.14
C HIS A 29 -12.78 -16.65 0.39
N GLU A 30 -11.96 -16.35 -0.59
CA GLU A 30 -10.52 -16.21 -0.38
C GLU A 30 -10.20 -14.96 0.44
N PHE A 31 -9.29 -15.11 1.37
CA PHE A 31 -8.89 -14.09 2.32
C PHE A 31 -7.37 -13.92 2.30
N ASN A 32 -6.91 -12.68 2.20
CA ASN A 32 -5.51 -12.36 2.38
C ASN A 32 -5.35 -11.62 3.72
N PRO A 33 -4.82 -12.30 4.76
CA PRO A 33 -4.73 -11.75 6.11
C PRO A 33 -3.80 -10.54 6.19
N TYR A 34 -3.76 -9.87 7.33
CA TYR A 34 -2.86 -8.74 7.55
C TYR A 34 -1.41 -9.12 7.32
N HIS A 35 -0.79 -8.42 6.38
CA HIS A 35 0.59 -8.59 6.00
C HIS A 35 1.20 -7.24 5.59
N HIS A 36 2.49 -7.23 5.36
CA HIS A 36 3.24 -6.11 4.79
C HIS A 36 4.25 -6.66 3.78
N HIS A 37 4.85 -5.78 3.00
CA HIS A 37 5.85 -6.15 2.00
C HIS A 37 7.23 -5.61 2.38
N GLY A 38 8.25 -6.17 1.74
CA GLY A 38 9.58 -5.58 1.69
C GLY A 38 9.65 -4.46 0.66
N GLY A 39 10.72 -3.67 0.72
CA GLY A 39 10.89 -2.51 -0.16
C GLY A 39 10.53 -1.19 0.51
N VAL A 40 10.45 -0.13 -0.29
CA VAL A 40 10.13 1.23 0.18
C VAL A 40 8.66 1.53 0.01
N TYR A 41 8.14 1.21 -1.18
CA TYR A 41 6.74 1.41 -1.53
C TYR A 41 6.17 0.15 -2.15
N SER A 42 4.87 -0.02 -1.97
CA SER A 42 4.05 -1.01 -2.66
C SER A 42 2.92 -0.33 -3.40
N PHE A 43 2.39 -1.01 -4.40
CA PHE A 43 1.17 -0.58 -5.07
C PHE A 43 0.25 -1.75 -5.34
N VAL A 44 -1.03 -1.44 -5.52
CA VAL A 44 -2.04 -2.34 -6.07
C VAL A 44 -2.90 -1.59 -7.06
N ILE A 45 -3.20 -2.22 -8.21
CA ILE A 45 -4.11 -1.72 -9.25
C ILE A 45 -5.18 -2.78 -9.46
N TRP A 46 -6.45 -2.42 -9.34
CA TRP A 46 -7.55 -3.35 -9.64
C TRP A 46 -7.84 -3.31 -11.14
N LEU A 47 -7.77 -4.47 -11.79
CA LEU A 47 -8.13 -4.65 -13.20
C LEU A 47 -9.58 -5.10 -13.36
N LYS A 48 -10.10 -5.85 -12.38
CA LYS A 48 -11.46 -6.34 -12.37
C LYS A 48 -11.98 -6.45 -10.94
N ILE A 49 -13.16 -5.90 -10.70
CA ILE A 49 -13.87 -6.02 -9.41
C ILE A 49 -15.29 -6.51 -9.73
N PRO A 50 -15.58 -7.81 -9.57
CA PRO A 50 -16.83 -8.40 -10.07
C PRO A 50 -18.04 -8.15 -9.16
N THR A 51 -17.83 -7.54 -7.98
CA THR A 51 -18.87 -7.30 -6.97
C THR A 51 -18.99 -5.83 -6.63
N HIS A 52 -20.18 -5.42 -6.19
CA HIS A 52 -20.38 -4.08 -5.63
C HIS A 52 -20.35 -4.15 -4.10
N TRP A 53 -19.62 -3.26 -3.45
CA TRP A 53 -19.46 -3.25 -1.99
C TRP A 53 -20.79 -3.18 -1.22
N LYS A 54 -21.83 -2.51 -1.75
CA LYS A 54 -23.16 -2.44 -1.09
C LYS A 54 -23.78 -3.82 -0.94
N ASP A 55 -23.74 -4.62 -2.01
CA ASP A 55 -24.30 -5.98 -2.00
C ASP A 55 -23.56 -6.87 -0.98
N GLN A 56 -22.27 -6.58 -0.76
CA GLN A 56 -21.44 -7.29 0.21
C GLN A 56 -21.74 -6.88 1.68
N LEU A 57 -22.37 -5.74 1.92
CA LEU A 57 -22.83 -5.34 3.26
C LEU A 57 -24.18 -5.96 3.64
N GLU A 58 -24.95 -6.41 2.66
CA GLU A 58 -26.31 -6.97 2.84
C GLU A 58 -26.31 -8.49 3.01
N LEU A 59 -25.13 -9.12 3.15
CA LEU A 59 -25.00 -10.56 3.33
C LEU A 59 -25.69 -11.03 4.62
N PRO A 60 -26.47 -12.14 4.59
CA PRO A 60 -27.27 -12.58 5.74
C PRO A 60 -26.46 -12.79 7.02
N PHE A 61 -25.23 -13.28 6.91
CA PHE A 61 -24.37 -13.51 8.06
C PHE A 61 -23.77 -12.21 8.66
N LEU A 62 -23.98 -11.06 8.02
CA LEU A 62 -23.65 -9.74 8.54
C LEU A 62 -24.86 -9.01 9.16
N GLU A 63 -26.00 -9.71 9.28
CA GLU A 63 -27.15 -9.17 9.98
C GLU A 63 -26.81 -8.91 11.45
N GLY A 64 -27.16 -7.73 11.95
CA GLY A 64 -26.83 -7.30 13.32
C GLY A 64 -25.42 -6.74 13.52
N VAL A 65 -24.54 -6.85 12.53
CA VAL A 65 -23.23 -6.18 12.54
C VAL A 65 -23.42 -4.71 12.17
N LYS A 66 -22.79 -3.79 12.93
CA LYS A 66 -22.82 -2.36 12.60
C LYS A 66 -22.19 -2.11 11.24
N GLU A 67 -22.71 -1.14 10.49
CA GLU A 67 -22.25 -0.88 9.13
C GLU A 67 -20.75 -0.55 9.05
N GLU A 68 -20.23 0.21 10.02
CA GLU A 68 -18.80 0.54 10.10
C GLU A 68 -17.90 -0.68 10.34
N ASP A 69 -18.46 -1.76 10.90
CA ASP A 69 -17.72 -3.00 11.21
C ASP A 69 -17.84 -4.06 10.11
N LYS A 70 -18.70 -3.83 9.11
CA LYS A 70 -18.84 -4.73 7.96
C LYS A 70 -17.67 -4.55 7.01
N LYS A 71 -16.87 -5.59 6.84
CA LYS A 71 -15.60 -5.56 6.10
C LYS A 71 -15.59 -6.38 4.80
N ALA A 72 -16.67 -7.09 4.50
CA ALA A 72 -16.74 -7.94 3.30
C ALA A 72 -16.33 -7.16 2.04
N SER A 73 -15.48 -7.78 1.21
CA SER A 73 -14.91 -7.22 -0.04
C SER A 73 -13.95 -6.03 0.12
N ASN A 74 -13.67 -5.53 1.32
CA ASN A 74 -12.79 -4.39 1.51
C ASN A 74 -11.31 -4.77 1.27
N PHE A 75 -10.55 -3.77 0.83
CA PHE A 75 -9.11 -3.67 1.05
C PHE A 75 -8.92 -2.72 2.23
N GLU A 76 -8.13 -3.08 3.23
CA GLU A 76 -8.01 -2.31 4.45
C GLU A 76 -6.56 -2.16 4.90
N PHE A 77 -6.18 -0.93 5.29
CA PHE A 77 -4.93 -0.64 5.97
C PHE A 77 -5.12 -0.63 7.49
N GLU A 78 -4.10 -1.11 8.22
CA GLU A 78 -3.96 -0.96 9.66
C GLU A 78 -2.74 -0.10 9.97
N TYR A 79 -2.90 0.91 10.84
CA TYR A 79 -1.83 1.81 11.24
C TYR A 79 -2.02 2.29 12.68
N THR A 80 -0.95 2.79 13.26
CA THR A 80 -0.98 3.41 14.60
C THR A 80 -1.14 4.92 14.44
N ASP A 81 -2.11 5.51 15.14
CA ASP A 81 -2.29 6.96 15.16
C ASP A 81 -1.24 7.63 16.08
N ILE A 82 -1.22 8.96 16.08
CA ILE A 82 -0.27 9.75 16.88
C ILE A 82 -0.43 9.58 18.39
N GLN A 83 -1.55 9.01 18.85
CA GLN A 83 -1.83 8.73 20.26
C GLN A 83 -1.51 7.28 20.64
N GLY A 84 -0.99 6.47 19.69
CA GLY A 84 -0.67 5.06 19.88
C GLY A 84 -1.87 4.11 19.70
N GLY A 85 -3.03 4.63 19.30
CA GLY A 85 -4.22 3.82 19.01
C GLY A 85 -4.09 3.10 17.66
N ILE A 86 -4.53 1.83 17.60
CA ILE A 86 -4.64 1.09 16.32
C ILE A 86 -5.86 1.60 15.58
N ARG A 87 -5.68 1.94 14.30
CA ARG A 87 -6.71 2.43 13.39
C ARG A 87 -6.73 1.63 12.12
N ASN A 88 -7.91 1.52 11.56
CA ASN A 88 -8.13 0.85 10.28
C ASN A 88 -8.73 1.84 9.28
N PHE A 89 -8.28 1.76 8.04
CA PHE A 89 -8.84 2.53 6.93
C PHE A 89 -9.19 1.58 5.77
N GLY A 90 -10.48 1.40 5.53
CA GLY A 90 -11.01 0.48 4.52
C GLY A 90 -11.36 1.17 3.21
N TYR A 91 -10.97 0.56 2.11
CA TYR A 91 -11.43 0.91 0.77
C TYR A 91 -12.54 -0.05 0.36
N ARG A 92 -13.75 0.47 0.16
CA ARG A 92 -14.89 -0.25 -0.39
C ARG A 92 -14.68 -0.43 -1.87
N LEU A 93 -14.73 -1.68 -2.34
CA LEU A 93 -14.43 -2.04 -3.71
C LEU A 93 -15.69 -2.29 -4.52
N ASP A 94 -15.74 -1.72 -5.72
CA ASP A 94 -16.75 -1.93 -6.74
C ASP A 94 -16.14 -1.64 -8.13
N PRO A 95 -16.85 -1.94 -9.24
CA PRO A 95 -16.32 -1.73 -10.59
C PRO A 95 -15.88 -0.30 -10.89
N SER A 96 -16.37 0.72 -10.17
CA SER A 96 -15.92 2.10 -10.37
C SER A 96 -14.48 2.34 -9.93
N ARG A 97 -13.88 1.39 -9.20
CA ARG A 97 -12.49 1.43 -8.75
C ARG A 97 -11.53 0.68 -9.68
N GLU A 98 -12.01 0.11 -10.76
CA GLU A 98 -11.13 -0.48 -11.77
C GLU A 98 -10.25 0.57 -12.42
N GLY A 99 -8.96 0.26 -12.58
CA GLY A 99 -7.93 1.20 -13.03
C GLY A 99 -7.36 2.11 -11.94
N TYR A 100 -7.94 2.16 -10.74
CA TYR A 100 -7.36 2.92 -9.62
C TYR A 100 -6.14 2.22 -9.05
N MET A 101 -5.14 3.03 -8.71
CA MET A 101 -3.94 2.58 -8.01
C MET A 101 -3.94 3.10 -6.58
N LEU A 102 -3.70 2.22 -5.62
CA LEU A 102 -3.21 2.59 -4.30
C LEU A 102 -1.69 2.45 -4.30
N PHE A 103 -1.02 3.50 -3.85
CA PHE A 103 0.43 3.54 -3.69
C PHE A 103 0.75 3.92 -2.24
N PHE A 104 1.50 3.08 -1.54
CA PHE A 104 1.66 3.18 -0.09
C PHE A 104 3.03 2.67 0.36
N PRO A 105 3.51 3.07 1.56
CA PRO A 105 4.73 2.52 2.15
C PRO A 105 4.64 0.99 2.27
N ALA A 106 5.66 0.27 1.81
CA ALA A 106 5.65 -1.20 1.78
C ALA A 106 5.46 -1.83 3.17
N ALA A 107 5.93 -1.16 4.23
CA ALA A 107 5.78 -1.60 5.61
C ALA A 107 4.36 -1.38 6.18
N LEU A 108 3.48 -0.67 5.47
CA LEU A 108 2.11 -0.43 5.93
C LEU A 108 1.31 -1.73 5.87
N LYS A 109 0.83 -2.18 7.03
CA LYS A 109 0.02 -3.39 7.13
C LYS A 109 -1.31 -3.23 6.42
N HIS A 110 -1.68 -4.26 5.67
CA HIS A 110 -2.95 -4.29 4.95
C HIS A 110 -3.50 -5.71 4.83
N THR A 111 -4.79 -5.78 4.57
CA THR A 111 -5.54 -7.03 4.37
C THR A 111 -6.52 -6.90 3.22
N VAL A 112 -6.89 -8.04 2.63
CA VAL A 112 -7.91 -8.10 1.59
C VAL A 112 -9.00 -9.06 2.05
N TYR A 113 -10.15 -8.49 2.40
CA TYR A 113 -11.29 -9.29 2.86
C TYR A 113 -11.93 -10.08 1.72
N PRO A 114 -12.50 -11.24 2.03
CA PRO A 114 -13.22 -12.05 1.06
C PRO A 114 -14.46 -11.32 0.55
N PHE A 115 -14.83 -11.63 -0.68
CA PHE A 115 -16.13 -11.31 -1.23
C PHE A 115 -16.96 -12.58 -1.42
N PHE A 116 -18.26 -12.41 -1.65
CA PHE A 116 -19.25 -13.49 -1.64
C PHE A 116 -20.21 -13.35 -2.83
N ASN A 117 -20.96 -14.41 -3.10
CA ASN A 117 -22.05 -14.43 -4.09
C ASN A 117 -21.64 -14.06 -5.55
N CYS A 118 -20.37 -14.32 -5.91
CA CYS A 118 -19.89 -14.14 -7.28
C CYS A 118 -18.80 -15.17 -7.56
N ASP A 119 -18.91 -15.87 -8.69
CA ASP A 119 -17.94 -16.90 -9.10
C ASP A 119 -16.79 -16.32 -9.96
N GLU A 120 -16.90 -15.05 -10.38
CA GLU A 120 -15.85 -14.38 -11.13
C GLU A 120 -14.71 -13.91 -10.21
N ALA A 121 -13.47 -14.02 -10.71
CA ALA A 121 -12.31 -13.55 -9.96
C ALA A 121 -12.23 -12.03 -9.91
N ARG A 122 -11.89 -11.48 -8.75
CA ARG A 122 -11.32 -10.15 -8.62
C ARG A 122 -9.85 -10.21 -9.04
N ILE A 123 -9.46 -9.34 -9.99
CA ILE A 123 -8.11 -9.34 -10.56
C ILE A 123 -7.40 -8.05 -10.19
N SER A 124 -6.20 -8.17 -9.64
CA SER A 124 -5.34 -7.02 -9.36
C SER A 124 -3.89 -7.29 -9.73
N VAL A 125 -3.18 -6.22 -10.08
CA VAL A 125 -1.72 -6.20 -10.23
C VAL A 125 -1.15 -5.49 -9.02
N ALA A 126 -0.16 -6.10 -8.39
CA ALA A 126 0.54 -5.51 -7.26
C ALA A 126 2.06 -5.61 -7.46
N GLY A 127 2.81 -4.77 -6.76
CA GLY A 127 4.26 -4.82 -6.85
C GLY A 127 4.94 -3.96 -5.80
N ASN A 128 6.27 -4.12 -5.70
CA ASN A 128 7.11 -3.46 -4.72
C ASN A 128 8.24 -2.69 -5.41
N LEU A 129 8.46 -1.47 -4.92
CA LEU A 129 9.56 -0.63 -5.34
C LEU A 129 10.65 -0.64 -4.27
N TRP A 130 11.87 -0.78 -4.73
CA TRP A 130 13.07 -0.82 -3.91
C TRP A 130 13.99 0.33 -4.27
N LEU A 131 14.87 0.69 -3.34
CA LEU A 131 15.99 1.57 -3.67
C LEU A 131 16.98 0.80 -4.54
N LYS A 132 17.38 1.42 -5.64
CA LYS A 132 18.52 0.91 -6.41
C LYS A 132 19.77 1.17 -5.58
N SER A 133 20.52 0.11 -5.26
CA SER A 133 21.83 0.28 -4.66
C SER A 133 22.71 1.05 -5.64
N VAL A 134 23.19 2.21 -5.24
CA VAL A 134 24.25 2.89 -5.96
C VAL A 134 25.48 2.01 -5.74
N GLU A 135 26.07 1.47 -6.81
CA GLU A 135 27.40 0.89 -6.72
C GLU A 135 28.32 2.02 -6.25
N MET A 136 28.85 1.86 -5.04
CA MET A 136 29.83 2.78 -4.52
C MET A 136 31.06 2.69 -5.42
N PRO A 137 31.62 3.81 -5.88
CA PRO A 137 32.87 3.78 -6.61
C PRO A 137 33.92 3.03 -5.81
N ASP A 138 34.66 2.14 -6.46
CA ASP A 138 35.73 1.38 -5.84
C ASP A 138 36.66 2.29 -5.02
N GLY A 139 36.80 2.02 -3.72
CA GLY A 139 37.68 2.75 -2.82
C GLY A 139 37.02 3.77 -1.88
N LEU A 140 35.69 3.95 -1.91
CA LEU A 140 34.99 4.77 -0.92
C LEU A 140 34.58 3.91 0.31
N ASP A 141 35.21 4.20 1.45
CA ASP A 141 34.82 3.62 2.74
C ASP A 141 33.46 4.23 3.17
N PRO A 142 32.41 3.40 3.38
CA PRO A 142 31.11 3.89 3.89
C PRO A 142 31.20 4.69 5.19
N ASN A 143 32.23 4.44 5.99
CA ASN A 143 32.45 5.17 7.25
C ASN A 143 33.07 6.56 7.05
N GLN A 144 33.52 6.90 5.85
CA GLN A 144 34.05 8.23 5.50
C GLN A 144 32.99 9.18 4.94
N LEU A 145 31.73 8.75 4.81
CA LEU A 145 30.61 9.66 4.53
C LEU A 145 30.34 10.56 5.73
N ASN A 146 31.19 11.59 5.87
CA ASN A 146 30.94 12.71 6.77
C ASN A 146 29.73 13.49 6.29
N ILE A 147 28.53 13.10 6.75
CA ILE A 147 27.34 13.92 6.63
C ILE A 147 27.56 15.16 7.51
N LYS A 148 28.16 16.21 6.95
CA LYS A 148 28.18 17.53 7.59
C LYS A 148 26.74 18.03 7.61
N MET A 149 26.01 17.77 8.70
CA MET A 149 24.80 18.51 8.99
C MET A 149 25.19 19.98 9.22
N LYS A 150 24.86 20.85 8.26
CA LYS A 150 24.88 22.29 8.52
C LYS A 150 23.78 22.57 9.55
N SER A 151 24.15 22.93 10.75
CA SER A 151 23.22 23.54 11.70
C SER A 151 22.58 24.78 11.04
N PRO A 152 21.27 24.99 11.19
CA PRO A 152 20.65 26.22 10.71
C PRO A 152 21.28 27.39 11.47
N THR A 153 21.95 28.28 10.72
CA THR A 153 22.33 29.59 11.24
C THR A 153 21.05 30.36 11.46
N ASN A 154 20.68 30.60 12.72
CA ASN A 154 19.64 31.57 13.04
C ASN A 154 20.08 32.96 12.57
N PRO A 155 19.14 33.73 11.98
CA PRO A 155 19.38 35.13 11.59
C PRO A 155 19.57 36.03 12.80
#